data_9ef9ae5fba8e981cad0bde2176fbd3cf
#
_entry.id   9ef9ae5fba8e981cad0bde2176fbd3cf
#
_cell.length_a   1.000
_cell.length_b   1.000
_cell.length_c   1.000
_cell.angle_alpha   90.00
_cell.angle_beta   90.00
_cell.angle_gamma   90.00
#
_symmetry.space_group_name_H-M   'P 1'
#
loop_
_entity.id
_entity.type
_entity.pdbx_description
1 polymer ?
#
loop_
_entity_poly.entity_id
_entity_poly.type
_entity_poly.pdbx_seq_one_letter_code
_entity_poly.pdbx_strand_id
1 'polypeptide(L)'
;MQIVEDKALVFRTRNPAKYSIIPKHKILSEDKGTYEIAVYWGLDEARVLKNLGVKSVPSPIERKYNWPGRFKPMAHQIETSAFLTLHKRAFVFSEPGTGKTLSALWAADYLMKRGEVRRCLILCPLSIMQSAWLSDMNNSIIHRSAIVAHHAQATRRIEMIQQGYEFVITNYEGLNLIAEEVNSNGKFDLVIVDEANAYKSVTTKRWKSLKSIIKPNTHLWMMTGTPASQSPVDAYGLAKLVNPTNVPMFFTGWRDKVMNKVTMYKWAPTC
;
A
#
# COMPACT_ATOMS: atom_id res chain seq x y z
N MET A 1 -13.89 -9.58 18.19
CA MET A 1 -12.67 -8.93 18.73
C MET A 1 -13.07 -7.60 19.33
N GLN A 2 -12.59 -7.27 20.52
CA GLN A 2 -12.90 -6.05 21.25
C GLN A 2 -11.61 -5.32 21.58
N ILE A 3 -11.63 -3.98 21.42
CA ILE A 3 -10.52 -3.13 21.87
C ILE A 3 -10.80 -2.72 23.32
N VAL A 4 -9.84 -2.97 24.20
CA VAL A 4 -9.94 -2.65 25.64
C VAL A 4 -8.89 -1.58 25.97
N GLU A 5 -9.35 -0.45 26.53
CA GLU A 5 -8.54 0.70 26.97
C GLU A 5 -7.53 1.22 25.91
N ASP A 6 -7.82 1.05 24.63
CA ASP A 6 -6.89 1.35 23.51
C ASP A 6 -5.50 0.69 23.64
N LYS A 7 -5.38 -0.34 24.49
CA LYS A 7 -4.13 -1.04 24.78
C LYS A 7 -4.12 -2.49 24.36
N ALA A 8 -5.27 -3.16 24.37
CA ALA A 8 -5.35 -4.59 24.11
C ALA A 8 -6.49 -4.95 23.17
N LEU A 9 -6.25 -6.01 22.37
CA LEU A 9 -7.26 -6.71 21.60
C LEU A 9 -7.66 -7.95 22.37
N VAL A 10 -8.96 -8.08 22.69
CA VAL A 10 -9.51 -9.23 23.39
C VAL A 10 -10.41 -10.01 22.45
N PHE A 11 -10.21 -11.32 22.37
CA PHE A 11 -11.02 -12.21 21.52
C PHE A 11 -11.03 -13.63 22.06
N ARG A 12 -11.98 -14.44 21.57
CA ARG A 12 -12.14 -15.83 21.97
C ARG A 12 -11.57 -16.79 20.91
N THR A 13 -10.96 -17.88 21.36
CA THR A 13 -10.38 -18.92 20.50
C THR A 13 -10.46 -20.29 21.16
N ARG A 14 -10.52 -21.37 20.35
CA ARG A 14 -10.37 -22.76 20.83
C ARG A 14 -8.93 -23.26 20.77
N ASN A 15 -8.04 -22.53 20.13
CA ASN A 15 -6.63 -22.90 19.98
C ASN A 15 -5.72 -21.76 20.48
N PRO A 16 -5.49 -21.64 21.79
CA PRO A 16 -4.64 -20.59 22.37
C PRO A 16 -3.17 -20.72 21.96
N ALA A 17 -2.67 -21.96 21.75
CA ALA A 17 -1.29 -22.23 21.36
C ALA A 17 -0.89 -21.54 20.04
N LYS A 18 -1.86 -21.32 19.13
CA LYS A 18 -1.65 -20.58 17.87
C LYS A 18 -1.12 -19.17 18.08
N TYR A 19 -1.43 -18.54 19.20
CA TYR A 19 -1.09 -17.15 19.51
C TYR A 19 0.11 -17.01 20.43
N SER A 20 0.72 -18.13 20.87
CA SER A 20 1.90 -18.12 21.75
C SER A 20 3.13 -17.42 21.14
N ILE A 21 3.18 -17.33 19.81
CA ILE A 21 4.24 -16.59 19.08
C ILE A 21 4.17 -15.07 19.27
N ILE A 22 3.06 -14.55 19.80
CA ILE A 22 2.91 -13.12 20.07
C ILE A 22 3.49 -12.82 21.46
N PRO A 23 4.59 -12.04 21.58
CA PRO A 23 5.29 -11.89 22.87
C PRO A 23 4.41 -11.28 23.97
N LYS A 24 3.53 -10.35 23.59
CA LYS A 24 2.65 -9.62 24.53
C LYS A 24 1.21 -10.15 24.43
N HIS A 25 1.02 -11.41 24.82
CA HIS A 25 -0.31 -12.02 24.94
C HIS A 25 -0.54 -12.54 26.37
N LYS A 26 -1.80 -12.66 26.75
CA LYS A 26 -2.22 -13.24 28.04
C LYS A 26 -3.54 -13.97 27.86
N ILE A 27 -3.65 -15.16 28.45
CA ILE A 27 -4.93 -15.88 28.60
C ILE A 27 -5.63 -15.24 29.79
N LEU A 28 -6.84 -14.76 29.60
CA LEU A 28 -7.65 -14.11 30.64
C LEU A 28 -8.56 -15.11 31.36
N SER A 29 -9.20 -16.01 30.59
CA SER A 29 -10.12 -17.00 31.11
C SER A 29 -10.20 -18.21 30.19
N GLU A 30 -10.69 -19.33 30.73
CA GLU A 30 -11.06 -20.54 30.02
C GLU A 30 -12.47 -20.96 30.44
N ASP A 31 -13.31 -21.24 29.46
CA ASP A 31 -14.64 -21.81 29.65
C ASP A 31 -14.90 -22.87 28.58
N LYS A 32 -15.11 -24.12 29.03
CA LYS A 32 -15.45 -25.28 28.18
C LYS A 32 -14.57 -25.40 26.91
N GLY A 33 -13.26 -25.23 27.05
CA GLY A 33 -12.30 -25.32 25.96
C GLY A 33 -12.27 -24.11 25.03
N THR A 34 -12.94 -23.03 25.43
CA THR A 34 -12.84 -21.72 24.76
C THR A 34 -12.05 -20.78 25.64
N TYR A 35 -11.01 -20.22 25.10
CA TYR A 35 -10.07 -19.32 25.78
C TYR A 35 -10.34 -17.89 25.36
N GLU A 36 -10.40 -16.99 26.35
CA GLU A 36 -10.37 -15.55 26.10
C GLU A 36 -8.93 -15.07 26.21
N ILE A 37 -8.43 -14.44 25.14
CA ILE A 37 -7.03 -14.01 25.04
C ILE A 37 -7.00 -12.49 24.86
N ALA A 38 -6.12 -11.84 25.62
CA ALA A 38 -5.72 -10.46 25.40
C ALA A 38 -4.35 -10.41 24.68
N VAL A 39 -4.25 -9.60 23.66
CA VAL A 39 -3.01 -9.32 22.94
C VAL A 39 -2.79 -7.80 22.95
N TYR A 40 -1.55 -7.37 23.19
CA TYR A 40 -1.22 -5.95 23.07
C TYR A 40 -1.64 -5.39 21.72
N TRP A 41 -2.30 -4.24 21.70
CA TRP A 41 -2.74 -3.61 20.47
C TRP A 41 -1.65 -2.70 19.90
N GLY A 42 -0.62 -3.31 19.34
CA GLY A 42 0.43 -2.72 18.53
C GLY A 42 0.24 -3.04 17.04
N LEU A 43 0.94 -2.35 16.17
CA LEU A 43 0.84 -2.59 14.71
C LEU A 43 1.44 -3.95 14.33
N ASP A 44 2.55 -4.34 14.97
CA ASP A 44 3.20 -5.61 14.69
C ASP A 44 2.35 -6.78 15.16
N GLU A 45 1.76 -6.70 16.34
CA GLU A 45 0.84 -7.71 16.87
C GLU A 45 -0.42 -7.80 16.00
N ALA A 46 -0.95 -6.67 15.52
CA ALA A 46 -2.09 -6.65 14.61
C ALA A 46 -1.76 -7.35 13.28
N ARG A 47 -0.58 -7.12 12.71
CA ARG A 47 -0.10 -7.82 11.51
C ARG A 47 0.08 -9.31 11.75
N VAL A 48 0.64 -9.71 12.89
CA VAL A 48 0.78 -11.14 13.25
C VAL A 48 -0.59 -11.80 13.37
N LEU A 49 -1.53 -11.19 14.09
CA LEU A 49 -2.91 -11.69 14.20
C LEU A 49 -3.56 -11.91 12.83
N LYS A 50 -3.41 -10.92 11.94
CA LYS A 50 -3.91 -11.01 10.57
C LYS A 50 -3.24 -12.17 9.80
N ASN A 51 -1.92 -12.31 9.88
CA ASN A 51 -1.17 -13.39 9.23
C ASN A 51 -1.55 -14.77 9.79
N LEU A 52 -1.96 -14.85 11.05
CA LEU A 52 -2.55 -16.02 11.66
C LEU A 52 -3.99 -16.28 11.22
N GLY A 53 -4.54 -15.49 10.30
CA GLY A 53 -5.89 -15.68 9.75
C GLY A 53 -7.02 -15.13 10.62
N VAL A 54 -6.72 -14.27 11.59
CA VAL A 54 -7.74 -13.54 12.33
C VAL A 54 -8.39 -12.50 11.42
N LYS A 55 -9.70 -12.57 11.27
CA LYS A 55 -10.47 -11.64 10.45
C LYS A 55 -10.69 -10.30 11.16
N SER A 56 -10.77 -9.22 10.40
CA SER A 56 -11.13 -7.88 10.88
C SER A 56 -10.28 -7.39 12.06
N VAL A 57 -8.96 -7.56 11.96
CA VAL A 57 -8.02 -7.03 12.97
C VAL A 57 -7.92 -5.52 12.80
N PRO A 58 -8.31 -4.70 13.83
CA PRO A 58 -8.20 -3.25 13.74
C PRO A 58 -6.74 -2.79 13.79
N SER A 59 -6.41 -1.78 13.00
CA SER A 59 -5.09 -1.15 13.06
C SER A 59 -5.04 -0.09 14.17
N PRO A 60 -3.95 0.02 14.91
CA PRO A 60 -3.80 1.06 15.93
C PRO A 60 -3.92 2.50 15.39
N ILE A 61 -3.71 2.73 14.10
CA ILE A 61 -3.90 4.06 13.50
C ILE A 61 -5.30 4.60 13.75
N GLU A 62 -6.31 3.74 13.82
CA GLU A 62 -7.72 4.11 13.98
C GLU A 62 -7.97 4.95 15.23
N ARG A 63 -7.23 4.70 16.33
CA ARG A 63 -7.42 5.38 17.61
C ARG A 63 -6.14 6.03 18.18
N LYS A 64 -4.95 5.60 17.75
CA LYS A 64 -3.67 6.07 18.27
C LYS A 64 -3.00 7.11 17.38
N TYR A 65 -3.68 7.57 16.33
CA TYR A 65 -3.17 8.58 15.42
C TYR A 65 -4.05 9.83 15.48
N ASN A 66 -3.43 10.99 15.56
CA ASN A 66 -4.12 12.26 15.77
C ASN A 66 -4.68 12.89 14.49
N TRP A 67 -4.52 12.25 13.34
CA TRP A 67 -5.04 12.68 12.03
C TRP A 67 -4.74 14.17 11.76
N PRO A 68 -3.46 14.53 11.58
CA PRO A 68 -3.05 15.92 11.43
C PRO A 68 -3.62 16.55 10.17
N GLY A 69 -3.68 17.89 10.17
CA GLY A 69 -4.07 18.69 9.02
C GLY A 69 -5.42 19.39 9.17
N ARG A 70 -5.82 20.04 8.09
CA ARG A 70 -7.03 20.86 8.04
C ARG A 70 -8.32 20.03 8.03
N PHE A 71 -8.26 18.84 7.41
CA PHE A 71 -9.44 18.00 7.21
C PHE A 71 -9.52 16.90 8.24
N LYS A 72 -10.72 16.64 8.76
CA LYS A 72 -10.99 15.45 9.54
C LYS A 72 -11.22 14.26 8.60
N PRO A 73 -10.65 13.09 8.88
CA PRO A 73 -10.85 11.92 8.03
C PRO A 73 -12.30 11.43 8.09
N MET A 74 -12.81 11.02 6.95
CA MET A 74 -14.08 10.28 6.86
C MET A 74 -13.87 8.81 7.26
N ALA A 75 -14.93 8.11 7.64
CA ALA A 75 -14.84 6.71 8.09
C ALA A 75 -14.12 5.80 7.09
N HIS A 76 -14.45 5.87 5.81
CA HIS A 76 -13.79 5.08 4.76
C HIS A 76 -12.31 5.45 4.55
N GLN A 77 -11.91 6.68 4.86
CA GLN A 77 -10.50 7.10 4.80
C GLN A 77 -9.71 6.52 5.97
N ILE A 78 -10.31 6.47 7.17
CA ILE A 78 -9.74 5.80 8.35
C ILE A 78 -9.55 4.31 8.05
N GLU A 79 -10.59 3.65 7.51
CA GLU A 79 -10.54 2.25 7.13
C GLU A 79 -9.46 1.96 6.08
N THR A 80 -9.37 2.79 5.04
CA THR A 80 -8.34 2.67 4.00
C THR A 80 -6.94 2.86 4.58
N SER A 81 -6.74 3.85 5.44
CA SER A 81 -5.45 4.08 6.10
C SER A 81 -5.09 2.90 7.02
N ALA A 82 -6.05 2.38 7.78
CA ALA A 82 -5.88 1.20 8.62
C ALA A 82 -5.45 -0.02 7.79
N PHE A 83 -6.15 -0.27 6.69
CA PHE A 83 -5.80 -1.33 5.75
C PHE A 83 -4.37 -1.20 5.22
N LEU A 84 -3.97 -0.01 4.78
CA LEU A 84 -2.64 0.25 4.24
C LEU A 84 -1.54 0.02 5.28
N THR A 85 -1.75 0.40 6.54
CA THR A 85 -0.75 0.17 7.60
C THR A 85 -0.56 -1.31 7.94
N LEU A 86 -1.60 -2.12 7.76
CA LEU A 86 -1.54 -3.57 7.99
C LEU A 86 -0.90 -4.35 6.83
N HIS A 87 -0.72 -3.74 5.66
CA HIS A 87 -0.24 -4.42 4.47
C HIS A 87 0.97 -3.73 3.85
N LYS A 88 2.10 -4.45 3.77
CA LYS A 88 3.28 -3.94 3.04
C LYS A 88 2.97 -3.73 1.56
N ARG A 89 2.19 -4.62 0.97
CA ARG A 89 1.78 -4.52 -0.44
C ARG A 89 0.27 -4.61 -0.52
N ALA A 90 -0.34 -3.62 -1.16
CA ALA A 90 -1.79 -3.48 -1.17
C ALA A 90 -2.30 -2.84 -2.47
N PHE A 91 -3.54 -3.19 -2.80
CA PHE A 91 -4.37 -2.43 -3.72
C PHE A 91 -5.40 -1.63 -2.96
N VAL A 92 -5.67 -0.42 -3.43
CA VAL A 92 -6.81 0.40 -3.02
C VAL A 92 -7.68 0.62 -4.24
N PHE A 93 -8.82 -0.06 -4.26
CA PHE A 93 -9.82 0.08 -5.31
C PHE A 93 -10.93 0.99 -4.81
N SER A 94 -10.81 2.26 -5.11
CA SER A 94 -11.79 3.27 -4.70
C SER A 94 -12.01 4.26 -5.83
N GLU A 95 -13.22 4.73 -5.98
CA GLU A 95 -13.60 5.68 -7.01
C GLU A 95 -12.81 7.01 -6.91
N PRO A 96 -12.69 7.76 -8.01
CA PRO A 96 -12.18 9.12 -7.99
C PRO A 96 -12.95 10.00 -6.99
N GLY A 97 -12.27 10.92 -6.32
CA GLY A 97 -12.91 11.85 -5.37
C GLY A 97 -13.15 11.28 -3.95
N THR A 98 -12.87 10.00 -3.67
CA THR A 98 -13.03 9.41 -2.33
C THR A 98 -11.92 9.80 -1.33
N GLY A 99 -10.93 10.61 -1.75
CA GLY A 99 -9.83 11.03 -0.89
C GLY A 99 -8.78 9.95 -0.63
N LYS A 100 -8.54 9.07 -1.62
CA LYS A 100 -7.47 8.05 -1.58
C LYS A 100 -6.10 8.65 -1.24
N THR A 101 -5.80 9.82 -1.79
CA THR A 101 -4.56 10.56 -1.56
C THR A 101 -4.35 10.83 -0.07
N LEU A 102 -5.35 11.42 0.61
CA LEU A 102 -5.30 11.70 2.04
C LEU A 102 -5.14 10.43 2.87
N SER A 103 -5.88 9.36 2.54
CA SER A 103 -5.78 8.08 3.23
C SER A 103 -4.37 7.50 3.15
N ALA A 104 -3.74 7.56 1.97
CA ALA A 104 -2.38 7.08 1.77
C ALA A 104 -1.34 7.97 2.48
N LEU A 105 -1.51 9.29 2.46
CA LEU A 105 -0.63 10.24 3.14
C LEU A 105 -0.67 10.05 4.66
N TRP A 106 -1.84 9.91 5.28
CA TRP A 106 -1.96 9.64 6.72
C TRP A 106 -1.37 8.29 7.11
N ALA A 107 -1.60 7.25 6.31
CA ALA A 107 -0.99 5.94 6.55
C ALA A 107 0.54 6.00 6.46
N ALA A 108 1.08 6.72 5.47
CA ALA A 108 2.52 6.93 5.31
C ALA A 108 3.12 7.72 6.49
N ASP A 109 2.49 8.83 6.89
CA ASP A 109 2.93 9.61 8.06
C ASP A 109 2.91 8.78 9.34
N TYR A 110 1.89 7.96 9.54
CA TYR A 110 1.82 7.06 10.70
C TYR A 110 2.99 6.06 10.72
N LEU A 111 3.32 5.45 9.57
CA LEU A 111 4.46 4.54 9.47
C LEU A 111 5.79 5.28 9.64
N MET A 112 5.90 6.52 9.18
CA MET A 112 7.07 7.37 9.38
C MET A 112 7.26 7.75 10.86
N LYS A 113 6.19 8.09 11.58
CA LYS A 113 6.23 8.34 13.04
C LYS A 113 6.69 7.12 13.83
N ARG A 114 6.44 5.93 13.31
CA ARG A 114 6.91 4.66 13.90
C ARG A 114 8.34 4.29 13.50
N GLY A 115 8.96 5.02 12.57
CA GLY A 115 10.28 4.73 12.04
C GLY A 115 10.34 3.54 11.06
N GLU A 116 9.19 3.02 10.62
CA GLU A 116 9.12 1.92 9.66
C GLU A 116 9.33 2.38 8.21
N VAL A 117 8.96 3.60 7.90
CA VAL A 117 9.18 4.28 6.63
C VAL A 117 9.96 5.56 6.90
N ARG A 118 10.98 5.81 6.09
CA ARG A 118 11.76 7.06 6.14
C ARG A 118 11.51 7.91 4.91
N ARG A 119 11.41 7.27 3.74
CA ARG A 119 11.22 7.95 2.46
C ARG A 119 10.14 7.27 1.63
N CYS A 120 9.29 8.09 1.05
CA CYS A 120 8.19 7.69 0.18
C CYS A 120 8.36 8.24 -1.23
N LEU A 121 8.26 7.38 -2.24
CA LEU A 121 8.16 7.77 -3.65
C LEU A 121 6.70 7.70 -4.09
N ILE A 122 6.18 8.80 -4.62
CA ILE A 122 4.84 8.88 -5.18
C ILE A 122 4.93 8.96 -6.70
N LEU A 123 4.29 8.00 -7.36
CA LEU A 123 4.18 7.93 -8.81
C LEU A 123 2.74 8.22 -9.21
N CYS A 124 2.52 9.30 -9.95
CA CYS A 124 1.19 9.73 -10.35
C CYS A 124 1.20 10.41 -11.72
N PRO A 125 0.03 10.66 -12.34
CA PRO A 125 -0.06 11.47 -13.54
C PRO A 125 0.53 12.87 -13.34
N LEU A 126 1.16 13.41 -14.40
CA LEU A 126 1.80 14.73 -14.39
C LEU A 126 0.87 15.84 -13.90
N SER A 127 -0.38 15.81 -14.32
CA SER A 127 -1.39 16.84 -14.02
C SER A 127 -1.74 16.97 -12.54
N ILE A 128 -1.57 15.91 -11.74
CA ILE A 128 -2.00 15.88 -10.33
C ILE A 128 -0.85 15.94 -9.33
N MET A 129 0.40 16.01 -9.79
CA MET A 129 1.57 16.04 -8.88
C MET A 129 1.51 17.24 -7.92
N GLN A 130 1.22 18.44 -8.43
CA GLN A 130 1.13 19.66 -7.60
C GLN A 130 -0.28 19.90 -7.09
N SER A 131 -1.27 19.80 -7.97
CA SER A 131 -2.67 20.19 -7.69
C SER A 131 -3.39 19.27 -6.70
N ALA A 132 -3.02 17.99 -6.65
CA ALA A 132 -3.57 17.04 -5.69
C ALA A 132 -2.51 16.63 -4.66
N TRP A 133 -1.47 15.90 -5.05
CA TRP A 133 -0.53 15.30 -4.09
C TRP A 133 0.18 16.32 -3.20
N LEU A 134 0.86 17.32 -3.78
CA LEU A 134 1.57 18.34 -2.98
C LEU A 134 0.59 19.21 -2.19
N SER A 135 -0.55 19.55 -2.79
CA SER A 135 -1.61 20.34 -2.13
C SER A 135 -2.20 19.59 -0.93
N ASP A 136 -2.52 18.29 -1.09
CA ASP A 136 -3.06 17.47 -0.01
C ASP A 136 -2.04 17.25 1.11
N MET A 137 -0.76 17.10 0.77
CA MET A 137 0.32 17.05 1.77
C MET A 137 0.38 18.32 2.62
N ASN A 138 0.34 19.48 1.99
CA ASN A 138 0.35 20.78 2.69
C ASN A 138 -0.89 20.96 3.58
N ASN A 139 -2.03 20.37 3.20
CA ASN A 139 -3.27 20.45 3.96
C ASN A 139 -3.42 19.37 5.05
N SER A 140 -2.62 18.28 5.00
CA SER A 140 -2.76 17.14 5.91
C SER A 140 -1.52 16.88 6.77
N ILE A 141 -0.34 16.79 6.17
CA ILE A 141 0.92 16.41 6.84
C ILE A 141 2.02 17.45 6.61
N ILE A 142 1.69 18.73 6.76
CA ILE A 142 2.59 19.88 6.49
C ILE A 142 3.95 19.80 7.22
N HIS A 143 4.04 19.03 8.29
CA HIS A 143 5.29 18.81 9.03
C HIS A 143 6.27 17.88 8.30
N ARG A 144 5.86 17.29 7.16
CA ARG A 144 6.71 16.45 6.32
C ARG A 144 7.32 17.24 5.18
N SER A 145 8.56 16.91 4.86
CA SER A 145 9.25 17.51 3.71
C SER A 145 8.89 16.79 2.41
N ALA A 146 8.60 17.58 1.36
CA ALA A 146 8.21 17.05 0.06
C ALA A 146 8.81 17.82 -1.09
N ILE A 147 9.06 17.13 -2.21
CA ILE A 147 9.50 17.73 -3.48
C ILE A 147 8.79 17.08 -4.67
N VAL A 148 8.42 17.91 -5.64
CA VAL A 148 7.97 17.45 -6.96
C VAL A 148 9.19 17.36 -7.86
N ALA A 149 9.72 16.14 -8.05
CA ALA A 149 10.88 15.86 -8.86
C ALA A 149 10.50 15.78 -10.35
N HIS A 150 10.21 16.95 -10.94
CA HIS A 150 9.86 17.09 -12.36
C HIS A 150 10.74 18.16 -13.02
N HIS A 151 11.54 17.74 -14.01
CA HIS A 151 12.37 18.61 -14.82
C HIS A 151 12.64 17.93 -16.17
N ALA A 152 12.89 18.69 -17.23
CA ALA A 152 13.21 18.16 -18.55
C ALA A 152 14.52 17.32 -18.54
N GLN A 153 15.52 17.79 -17.80
CA GLN A 153 16.82 17.12 -17.66
C GLN A 153 16.79 16.07 -16.57
N ALA A 154 17.26 14.84 -16.87
CA ALA A 154 17.34 13.74 -15.90
C ALA A 154 18.27 14.07 -14.72
N THR A 155 19.41 14.74 -14.98
CA THR A 155 20.38 15.16 -13.95
C THR A 155 19.73 16.01 -12.86
N ARG A 156 18.89 16.98 -13.24
CA ARG A 156 18.17 17.82 -12.29
C ARG A 156 17.17 17.02 -11.43
N ARG A 157 16.51 16.02 -12.02
CA ARG A 157 15.62 15.13 -11.25
C ARG A 157 16.41 14.31 -10.23
N ILE A 158 17.59 13.82 -10.60
CA ILE A 158 18.49 13.08 -9.72
C ILE A 158 18.94 13.98 -8.56
N GLU A 159 19.38 15.22 -8.83
CA GLU A 159 19.73 16.19 -7.79
C GLU A 159 18.58 16.42 -6.80
N MET A 160 17.34 16.57 -7.29
CA MET A 160 16.16 16.72 -6.44
C MET A 160 15.93 15.53 -5.53
N ILE A 161 16.17 14.30 -6.01
CA ILE A 161 16.00 13.07 -5.21
C ILE A 161 17.08 12.96 -4.14
N GLN A 162 18.31 13.39 -4.45
CA GLN A 162 19.45 13.35 -3.54
C GLN A 162 19.34 14.34 -2.38
N GLN A 163 18.47 15.37 -2.48
CA GLN A 163 18.25 16.35 -1.41
C GLN A 163 17.63 15.78 -0.13
N GLY A 164 17.24 14.52 -0.11
CA GLY A 164 16.84 13.83 1.11
C GLY A 164 15.42 14.10 1.59
N TYR A 165 14.54 14.67 0.77
CA TYR A 165 13.13 14.86 1.12
C TYR A 165 12.47 13.54 1.50
N GLU A 166 11.57 13.59 2.49
CA GLU A 166 10.80 12.43 2.96
C GLU A 166 9.83 11.93 1.90
N PHE A 167 9.21 12.85 1.15
CA PHE A 167 8.33 12.53 0.03
C PHE A 167 8.89 13.09 -1.27
N VAL A 168 8.98 12.22 -2.27
CA VAL A 168 9.36 12.58 -3.63
C VAL A 168 8.21 12.22 -4.56
N ILE A 169 7.66 13.20 -5.26
CA ILE A 169 6.55 13.05 -6.20
C ILE A 169 7.09 13.16 -7.62
N THR A 170 6.83 12.16 -8.46
CA THR A 170 7.24 12.20 -9.88
C THR A 170 6.22 11.48 -10.76
N ASN A 171 6.27 11.75 -12.07
CA ASN A 171 5.42 11.03 -13.01
C ASN A 171 6.04 9.69 -13.44
N TYR A 172 5.25 8.85 -14.10
CA TYR A 172 5.68 7.49 -14.49
C TYR A 172 6.89 7.47 -15.44
N GLU A 173 6.94 8.41 -16.39
CA GLU A 173 8.07 8.59 -17.31
C GLU A 173 9.30 9.09 -16.56
N GLY A 174 9.10 9.92 -15.55
CA GLY A 174 10.15 10.38 -14.65
C GLY A 174 10.87 9.23 -13.97
N LEU A 175 10.14 8.22 -13.51
CA LEU A 175 10.74 7.03 -12.92
C LEU A 175 11.73 6.34 -13.87
N ASN A 176 11.41 6.27 -15.17
CA ASN A 176 12.31 5.65 -16.15
C ASN A 176 13.69 6.34 -16.26
N LEU A 177 13.75 7.64 -15.92
CA LEU A 177 14.98 8.42 -15.96
C LEU A 177 15.80 8.30 -14.67
N ILE A 178 15.16 7.98 -13.57
CA ILE A 178 15.78 7.99 -12.24
C ILE A 178 15.89 6.60 -11.59
N ALA A 179 15.39 5.55 -12.23
CA ALA A 179 15.31 4.20 -11.64
C ALA A 179 16.68 3.64 -11.24
N GLU A 180 17.73 3.93 -11.99
CA GLU A 180 19.11 3.51 -11.66
C GLU A 180 19.61 4.21 -10.41
N GLU A 181 19.39 5.52 -10.29
CA GLU A 181 19.75 6.30 -9.11
C GLU A 181 18.97 5.83 -7.87
N VAL A 182 17.66 5.61 -8.01
CA VAL A 182 16.81 5.06 -6.94
C VAL A 182 17.31 3.69 -6.47
N ASN A 183 17.79 2.85 -7.38
CA ASN A 183 18.34 1.55 -7.04
C ASN A 183 19.69 1.64 -6.32
N SER A 184 20.54 2.58 -6.71
CA SER A 184 21.92 2.70 -6.22
C SER A 184 21.99 3.51 -4.92
N ASN A 185 21.34 4.68 -4.87
CA ASN A 185 21.49 5.68 -3.83
C ASN A 185 20.18 6.13 -3.19
N GLY A 186 19.08 6.03 -3.90
CA GLY A 186 17.78 6.51 -3.46
C GLY A 186 16.95 5.42 -2.78
N LYS A 187 17.17 5.16 -1.49
CA LYS A 187 16.36 4.17 -0.76
C LYS A 187 14.99 4.75 -0.44
N PHE A 188 13.96 4.21 -1.06
CA PHE A 188 12.57 4.44 -0.71
C PHE A 188 12.00 3.19 -0.03
N ASP A 189 11.45 3.39 1.16
CA ASP A 189 10.85 2.31 1.94
C ASP A 189 9.40 2.06 1.54
N LEU A 190 8.76 3.10 0.97
CA LEU A 190 7.39 3.08 0.48
C LEU A 190 7.32 3.65 -0.93
N VAL A 191 6.61 2.95 -1.81
CA VAL A 191 6.22 3.43 -3.15
C VAL A 191 4.70 3.45 -3.22
N ILE A 192 4.13 4.61 -3.52
CA ILE A 192 2.70 4.80 -3.78
C ILE A 192 2.53 5.03 -5.28
N VAL A 193 1.64 4.28 -5.90
CA VAL A 193 1.31 4.42 -7.33
C VAL A 193 -0.15 4.82 -7.43
N ASP A 194 -0.40 6.06 -7.83
CA ASP A 194 -1.75 6.52 -8.14
C ASP A 194 -2.08 6.26 -9.61
N GLU A 195 -3.35 6.05 -9.92
CA GLU A 195 -3.82 5.61 -11.23
C GLU A 195 -2.99 4.41 -11.76
N ALA A 196 -2.95 3.35 -10.95
CA ALA A 196 -2.10 2.17 -11.15
C ALA A 196 -2.30 1.45 -12.48
N ASN A 197 -3.40 1.69 -13.19
CA ASN A 197 -3.66 1.19 -14.54
C ASN A 197 -2.53 1.48 -15.54
N ALA A 198 -1.75 2.53 -15.29
CA ALA A 198 -0.54 2.84 -16.07
C ALA A 198 0.45 1.66 -16.12
N TYR A 199 0.36 0.72 -15.17
CA TYR A 199 1.28 -0.42 -15.00
C TYR A 199 0.67 -1.78 -15.36
N LYS A 200 -0.45 -1.82 -16.08
CA LYS A 200 -1.15 -3.07 -16.44
C LYS A 200 -0.32 -4.02 -17.32
N SER A 201 0.60 -3.50 -18.14
CA SER A 201 1.41 -4.29 -19.08
C SER A 201 2.83 -4.50 -18.58
N VAL A 202 3.22 -5.76 -18.37
CA VAL A 202 4.56 -6.18 -17.91
C VAL A 202 5.67 -5.92 -18.92
N THR A 203 5.34 -5.70 -20.19
CA THR A 203 6.33 -5.49 -21.27
C THR A 203 6.82 -4.05 -21.32
N THR A 204 6.09 -3.11 -20.74
CA THR A 204 6.41 -1.67 -20.82
C THR A 204 7.65 -1.31 -20.02
N LYS A 205 8.38 -0.28 -20.48
CA LYS A 205 9.54 0.27 -19.77
C LYS A 205 9.17 0.72 -18.36
N ARG A 206 8.02 1.43 -18.20
CA ARG A 206 7.54 1.89 -16.89
C ARG A 206 7.32 0.75 -15.90
N TRP A 207 6.74 -0.37 -16.33
CA TRP A 207 6.55 -1.53 -15.47
C TRP A 207 7.88 -2.12 -15.01
N LYS A 208 8.85 -2.27 -15.93
CA LYS A 208 10.18 -2.79 -15.64
C LYS A 208 10.95 -1.87 -14.69
N SER A 209 10.87 -0.55 -14.88
CA SER A 209 11.47 0.44 -13.98
C SER A 209 10.86 0.38 -12.58
N LEU A 210 9.53 0.30 -12.46
CA LEU A 210 8.88 0.13 -11.14
C LEU A 210 9.30 -1.18 -10.48
N LYS A 211 9.29 -2.28 -11.24
CA LYS A 211 9.71 -3.60 -10.72
C LYS A 211 11.15 -3.60 -10.21
N SER A 212 12.06 -2.88 -10.86
CA SER A 212 13.47 -2.82 -10.47
C SER A 212 13.70 -2.14 -9.12
N ILE A 213 12.91 -1.14 -8.78
CA ILE A 213 13.08 -0.37 -7.52
C ILE A 213 12.37 -1.02 -6.32
N ILE A 214 11.43 -1.94 -6.55
CA ILE A 214 10.69 -2.62 -5.49
C ILE A 214 11.53 -3.78 -4.95
N LYS A 215 11.97 -3.65 -3.71
CA LYS A 215 12.72 -4.68 -2.97
C LYS A 215 11.77 -5.47 -2.05
N PRO A 216 12.19 -6.62 -1.48
CA PRO A 216 11.34 -7.42 -0.57
C PRO A 216 10.76 -6.62 0.59
N ASN A 217 11.51 -5.67 1.13
CA ASN A 217 11.10 -4.83 2.26
C ASN A 217 10.38 -3.54 1.87
N THR A 218 10.33 -3.19 0.60
CA THR A 218 9.63 -2.00 0.11
C THR A 218 8.12 -2.18 0.24
N HIS A 219 7.46 -1.23 0.90
CA HIS A 219 6.00 -1.12 0.85
C HIS A 219 5.57 -0.66 -0.54
N LEU A 220 4.54 -1.28 -1.09
CA LEU A 220 3.97 -0.90 -2.38
C LEU A 220 2.46 -0.77 -2.26
N TRP A 221 1.95 0.44 -2.42
CA TRP A 221 0.51 0.71 -2.45
C TRP A 221 0.10 1.18 -3.84
N MET A 222 -0.77 0.42 -4.48
CA MET A 222 -1.26 0.70 -5.82
C MET A 222 -2.73 1.10 -5.75
N MET A 223 -3.04 2.32 -6.18
CA MET A 223 -4.36 2.91 -6.06
C MET A 223 -4.96 3.13 -7.46
N THR A 224 -6.21 2.73 -7.65
CA THR A 224 -6.96 2.96 -8.90
C THR A 224 -8.45 2.80 -8.69
N GLY A 225 -9.27 3.55 -9.41
CA GLY A 225 -10.71 3.33 -9.47
C GLY A 225 -11.12 2.19 -10.40
N THR A 226 -10.23 1.78 -11.33
CA THR A 226 -10.56 0.85 -12.41
C THR A 226 -9.46 -0.19 -12.61
N PRO A 227 -9.34 -1.21 -11.73
CA PRO A 227 -8.23 -2.17 -11.77
C PRO A 227 -8.19 -3.06 -13.03
N ALA A 228 -9.32 -3.26 -13.67
CA ALA A 228 -9.49 -4.07 -14.89
C ALA A 228 -10.36 -3.31 -15.89
N SER A 229 -9.87 -2.17 -16.39
CA SER A 229 -10.65 -1.17 -17.14
C SER A 229 -11.24 -1.70 -18.44
N GLN A 230 -10.62 -2.68 -19.08
CA GLN A 230 -11.07 -3.24 -20.36
C GLN A 230 -11.32 -4.75 -20.27
N SER A 231 -10.51 -5.46 -19.51
CA SER A 231 -10.57 -6.92 -19.41
C SER A 231 -9.92 -7.40 -18.12
N PRO A 232 -10.33 -8.56 -17.55
CA PRO A 232 -9.69 -9.17 -16.41
C PRO A 232 -8.17 -9.41 -16.57
N VAL A 233 -7.70 -9.53 -17.80
CA VAL A 233 -6.26 -9.69 -18.09
C VAL A 233 -5.45 -8.43 -17.77
N ASP A 234 -6.06 -7.25 -17.73
CA ASP A 234 -5.39 -5.99 -17.36
C ASP A 234 -4.84 -6.02 -15.92
N ALA A 235 -5.44 -6.82 -15.05
CA ALA A 235 -4.99 -6.98 -13.68
C ALA A 235 -3.65 -7.74 -13.56
N TYR A 236 -3.20 -8.45 -14.59
CA TYR A 236 -1.98 -9.26 -14.53
C TYR A 236 -0.74 -8.48 -14.12
N GLY A 237 -0.45 -7.38 -14.83
CA GLY A 237 0.73 -6.57 -14.55
C GLY A 237 0.71 -5.96 -13.14
N LEU A 238 -0.45 -5.55 -12.69
CA LEU A 238 -0.66 -4.98 -11.35
C LEU A 238 -0.47 -6.05 -10.28
N ALA A 239 -1.14 -7.19 -10.42
CA ALA A 239 -1.04 -8.32 -9.49
C ALA A 239 0.39 -8.86 -9.39
N LYS A 240 1.12 -8.88 -10.52
CA LYS A 240 2.53 -9.31 -10.58
C LYS A 240 3.48 -8.41 -9.79
N LEU A 241 3.15 -7.12 -9.62
CA LEU A 241 3.90 -6.19 -8.78
C LEU A 241 3.61 -6.37 -7.29
N VAL A 242 2.34 -6.54 -6.94
CA VAL A 242 1.89 -6.59 -5.54
C VAL A 242 2.10 -7.97 -4.93
N ASN A 243 1.72 -9.03 -5.62
CA ASN A 243 1.80 -10.40 -5.12
C ASN A 243 2.36 -11.37 -6.18
N PRO A 244 3.65 -11.28 -6.51
CA PRO A 244 4.26 -12.05 -7.59
C PRO A 244 4.22 -13.56 -7.39
N THR A 245 4.15 -14.05 -6.15
CA THR A 245 4.17 -15.47 -5.83
C THR A 245 2.85 -16.18 -6.12
N ASN A 246 1.72 -15.46 -6.02
CA ASN A 246 0.39 -16.02 -6.24
C ASN A 246 -0.14 -15.79 -7.67
N VAL A 247 0.67 -15.17 -8.52
CA VAL A 247 0.32 -14.89 -9.91
C VAL A 247 1.13 -15.78 -10.83
N PRO A 248 0.54 -16.41 -11.86
CA PRO A 248 1.25 -17.24 -12.82
C PRO A 248 2.48 -16.56 -13.41
N MET A 249 3.55 -17.30 -13.65
CA MET A 249 4.80 -16.76 -14.14
C MET A 249 4.60 -16.09 -15.52
N PHE A 250 3.82 -16.72 -16.39
CA PHE A 250 3.54 -16.24 -17.73
C PHE A 250 2.13 -15.70 -17.88
N PHE A 251 1.98 -14.68 -18.71
CA PHE A 251 0.69 -14.05 -19.02
C PHE A 251 -0.35 -15.03 -19.57
N THR A 252 0.07 -16.01 -20.37
CA THR A 252 -0.81 -17.05 -20.89
C THR A 252 -1.52 -17.82 -19.80
N GLY A 253 -0.79 -18.24 -18.77
CA GLY A 253 -1.37 -18.93 -17.62
C GLY A 253 -2.33 -18.07 -16.79
N TRP A 254 -2.16 -16.75 -16.77
CA TRP A 254 -3.13 -15.84 -16.18
C TRP A 254 -4.38 -15.72 -17.07
N ARG A 255 -4.18 -15.43 -18.35
CA ARG A 255 -5.28 -15.32 -19.32
C ARG A 255 -6.18 -16.54 -19.28
N ASP A 256 -5.59 -17.74 -19.32
CA ASP A 256 -6.34 -19.01 -19.35
C ASP A 256 -7.13 -19.28 -18.03
N LYS A 257 -6.80 -18.58 -16.94
CA LYS A 257 -7.56 -18.62 -15.69
C LYS A 257 -8.74 -17.66 -15.66
N VAL A 258 -8.65 -16.52 -16.33
CA VAL A 258 -9.62 -15.43 -16.22
C VAL A 258 -10.44 -15.20 -17.49
N MET A 259 -10.09 -15.90 -18.59
CA MET A 259 -10.73 -15.78 -19.90
C MET A 259 -10.99 -17.14 -20.49
N ASN A 260 -12.13 -17.30 -21.16
CA ASN A 260 -12.47 -18.45 -21.98
C ASN A 260 -12.22 -18.14 -23.46
N LYS A 261 -11.60 -19.08 -24.18
CA LYS A 261 -11.39 -18.96 -25.61
C LYS A 261 -12.70 -19.26 -26.35
N VAL A 262 -13.27 -18.26 -27.01
CA VAL A 262 -14.54 -18.38 -27.78
C VAL A 262 -14.27 -18.77 -29.21
N THR A 263 -13.25 -18.17 -29.85
CA THR A 263 -12.76 -18.51 -31.20
C THR A 263 -11.24 -18.47 -31.22
N MET A 264 -10.62 -18.78 -32.35
CA MET A 264 -9.16 -18.72 -32.49
C MET A 264 -8.58 -17.34 -32.10
N TYR A 265 -9.34 -16.26 -32.25
CA TYR A 265 -8.90 -14.88 -32.02
C TYR A 265 -9.72 -14.14 -30.94
N LYS A 266 -10.83 -14.73 -30.46
CA LYS A 266 -11.72 -14.05 -29.51
C LYS A 266 -11.73 -14.75 -28.16
N TRP A 267 -11.60 -13.95 -27.12
CA TRP A 267 -11.63 -14.36 -25.72
C TRP A 267 -12.76 -13.63 -24.98
N ALA A 268 -13.41 -14.29 -24.06
CA ALA A 268 -14.42 -13.70 -23.19
C ALA A 268 -14.03 -13.93 -21.71
N PRO A 269 -14.40 -13.02 -20.78
CA PRO A 269 -14.18 -13.25 -19.36
C PRO A 269 -14.79 -14.58 -18.90
N THR A 270 -14.11 -15.27 -17.98
CA THR A 270 -14.70 -16.41 -17.27
C THR A 270 -15.70 -15.88 -16.28
N CYS A 271 -16.96 -16.38 -16.30
CA CYS A 271 -18.01 -16.01 -15.35
C CYS A 271 -17.69 -16.52 -13.95
#